data_2d3038e9bf4d009cb3da17739b092e32
#
_entry.id   2d3038e9bf4d009cb3da17739b092e32
#
_cell.length_a   1.000
_cell.length_b   1.000
_cell.length_c   1.000
_cell.angle_alpha   90.00
_cell.angle_beta   90.00
_cell.angle_gamma   90.00
#
_symmetry.space_group_name_H-M   'P 1'
#
loop_
_entity.id
_entity.type
_entity.pdbx_description
1 polymer ?
#
loop_
_entity_poly.entity_id
_entity_poly.type
_entity_poly.pdbx_seq_one_letter_code
_entity_poly.pdbx_strand_id
1 'polypeptide(L)'
;MVLSKGDDFPIHQTAEPIAYSGTDRNFYDRYFFNGYAPDGSGFFALALGIYPHLDIADAHFSFIRGDTQYCLHASCEMGMERMAMRVGPISIEIVEPLNRIKLIIEESDGVAGEITFTGRAFPIEEPRFTHRIGPRAFMDYTRMTQNGRYEGWIELDGVREKIAPGTCGTRDRSWGVRPIGARDPQPMPGTPMPAFFWQWTPINLGNRSLFFHLNADSEGKPWNTKGVSVTDGVETEGQVALSGTLKTQLQAGTRWPAPSQLVLSGESG
;
A
#
# COMPACT_ATOMS: atom_id res chain seq x y z
N MET A 1 -15.81 -9.74 6.60
CA MET A 1 -15.07 -9.04 5.51
C MET A 1 -16.03 -8.17 4.74
N VAL A 2 -15.60 -6.97 4.38
CA VAL A 2 -16.41 -5.98 3.66
C VAL A 2 -15.84 -5.64 2.29
N LEU A 3 -14.71 -6.25 1.87
CA LEU A 3 -14.11 -5.97 0.57
C LEU A 3 -15.00 -6.42 -0.58
N SER A 4 -15.12 -5.57 -1.58
CA SER A 4 -15.87 -5.76 -2.81
C SER A 4 -15.07 -5.32 -4.03
N LYS A 5 -15.52 -5.65 -5.23
CA LYS A 5 -14.88 -5.20 -6.48
C LYS A 5 -14.82 -3.67 -6.61
N GLY A 6 -15.74 -2.97 -5.95
CA GLY A 6 -15.75 -1.52 -5.90
C GLY A 6 -14.54 -0.91 -5.19
N ASP A 7 -13.89 -1.66 -4.29
CA ASP A 7 -12.78 -1.14 -3.47
C ASP A 7 -11.47 -0.94 -4.26
N ASP A 8 -11.41 -1.45 -5.49
CA ASP A 8 -10.34 -1.10 -6.42
C ASP A 8 -10.53 0.27 -7.09
N PHE A 9 -11.68 0.88 -6.95
CA PHE A 9 -11.96 2.20 -7.53
C PHE A 9 -12.04 3.29 -6.47
N PRO A 10 -11.78 4.56 -6.81
CA PRO A 10 -11.82 5.66 -5.84
C PRO A 10 -13.25 6.15 -5.58
N ILE A 11 -14.14 5.26 -5.17
CA ILE A 11 -15.58 5.51 -4.99
C ILE A 11 -16.00 5.58 -3.53
N HIS A 12 -15.03 5.57 -2.61
CA HIS A 12 -15.32 5.57 -1.18
C HIS A 12 -15.93 6.91 -0.73
N GLN A 13 -16.78 6.84 0.26
CA GLN A 13 -17.55 7.87 0.93
C GLN A 13 -18.84 8.31 0.22
N THR A 14 -18.77 8.96 -0.94
CA THR A 14 -19.96 9.52 -1.59
C THR A 14 -19.95 9.21 -3.08
N ALA A 15 -21.15 9.27 -3.70
CA ALA A 15 -21.28 9.14 -5.14
C ALA A 15 -21.04 10.45 -5.91
N GLU A 16 -20.67 11.52 -5.22
CA GLU A 16 -20.36 12.82 -5.80
C GLU A 16 -19.04 12.81 -6.56
N PRO A 17 -18.77 13.79 -7.41
CA PRO A 17 -17.46 13.98 -8.03
C PRO A 17 -16.34 13.94 -7.00
N ILE A 18 -15.18 13.40 -7.38
CA ILE A 18 -14.08 13.16 -6.45
C ILE A 18 -13.62 14.43 -5.72
N ALA A 19 -13.64 15.58 -6.37
CA ALA A 19 -13.27 16.87 -5.77
C ALA A 19 -14.18 17.30 -4.60
N TYR A 20 -15.37 16.73 -4.50
CA TYR A 20 -16.30 16.99 -3.41
C TYR A 20 -16.42 15.83 -2.41
N SER A 21 -15.62 14.79 -2.56
CA SER A 21 -15.64 13.62 -1.69
C SER A 21 -15.06 13.92 -0.35
N GLY A 22 -15.87 13.72 0.69
CA GLY A 22 -15.42 13.83 2.06
C GLY A 22 -15.27 15.27 2.56
N THR A 23 -15.45 15.43 3.84
CA THR A 23 -15.34 16.72 4.54
C THR A 23 -14.14 16.78 5.48
N ASP A 24 -13.47 15.64 5.73
CA ASP A 24 -12.30 15.61 6.59
C ASP A 24 -11.05 15.99 5.78
N ARG A 25 -10.31 16.99 6.29
CA ARG A 25 -9.07 17.44 5.67
C ARG A 25 -8.05 16.32 5.47
N ASN A 26 -8.07 15.34 6.31
CA ASN A 26 -7.15 14.22 6.31
C ASN A 26 -7.73 12.98 5.60
N PHE A 27 -8.82 13.13 4.86
CA PHE A 27 -9.32 12.05 4.02
C PHE A 27 -8.39 11.81 2.84
N TYR A 28 -8.14 10.54 2.55
CA TYR A 28 -7.33 10.10 1.41
C TYR A 28 -7.91 8.81 0.83
N ASP A 29 -7.52 8.54 -0.41
CA ASP A 29 -7.77 7.29 -1.09
C ASP A 29 -6.50 6.94 -1.90
N ARG A 30 -5.87 5.79 -1.64
CA ARG A 30 -4.50 5.53 -2.10
C ARG A 30 -4.28 4.11 -2.57
N TYR A 31 -3.47 4.01 -3.62
CA TYR A 31 -2.88 2.80 -4.16
C TYR A 31 -1.40 2.74 -3.82
N PHE A 32 -0.91 1.54 -3.57
CA PHE A 32 0.52 1.27 -3.46
C PHE A 32 0.84 -0.10 -4.05
N PHE A 33 1.91 -0.18 -4.81
CA PHE A 33 2.45 -1.39 -5.40
C PHE A 33 3.94 -1.45 -5.14
N ASN A 34 4.47 -2.65 -4.90
CA ASN A 34 5.89 -2.91 -4.95
C ASN A 34 6.16 -4.26 -5.59
N GLY A 35 7.30 -4.39 -6.25
CA GLY A 35 7.75 -5.62 -6.84
C GLY A 35 9.26 -5.78 -6.73
N TYR A 36 9.71 -7.01 -6.62
CA TYR A 36 11.11 -7.35 -6.51
C TYR A 36 11.45 -8.59 -7.35
N ALA A 37 12.59 -8.52 -8.03
CA ALA A 37 13.11 -9.65 -8.79
C ALA A 37 13.53 -10.78 -7.84
N PRO A 38 13.40 -12.07 -8.24
CA PRO A 38 13.73 -13.21 -7.39
C PRO A 38 15.20 -13.23 -6.92
N ASP A 39 16.10 -12.69 -7.73
CA ASP A 39 17.53 -12.60 -7.47
C ASP A 39 17.94 -11.30 -6.75
N GLY A 40 16.99 -10.42 -6.45
CA GLY A 40 17.26 -9.13 -5.83
C GLY A 40 17.86 -8.07 -6.76
N SER A 41 17.97 -8.33 -8.07
CA SER A 41 18.58 -7.42 -9.04
C SER A 41 17.77 -6.14 -9.30
N GLY A 42 16.48 -6.11 -8.96
CA GLY A 42 15.63 -4.97 -9.15
C GLY A 42 14.50 -4.90 -8.14
N PHE A 43 14.14 -3.69 -7.78
CA PHE A 43 12.99 -3.37 -6.95
C PHE A 43 12.29 -2.15 -7.52
N PHE A 44 10.96 -2.19 -7.54
CA PHE A 44 10.16 -1.01 -7.88
C PHE A 44 9.05 -0.77 -6.86
N ALA A 45 8.62 0.48 -6.80
CA ALA A 45 7.41 0.87 -6.09
C ALA A 45 6.64 1.92 -6.91
N LEU A 46 5.31 1.84 -6.86
CA LEU A 46 4.41 2.84 -7.42
C LEU A 46 3.33 3.17 -6.40
N ALA A 47 3.04 4.45 -6.26
CA ALA A 47 1.90 4.92 -5.47
C ALA A 47 1.09 5.92 -6.29
N LEU A 48 -0.23 5.94 -6.06
CA LEU A 48 -1.12 6.99 -6.54
C LEU A 48 -2.08 7.32 -5.40
N GLY A 49 -2.16 8.59 -5.03
CA GLY A 49 -2.99 9.07 -3.93
C GLY A 49 -3.93 10.19 -4.36
N ILE A 50 -5.11 10.21 -3.78
CA ILE A 50 -6.14 11.22 -3.99
C ILE A 50 -6.48 11.84 -2.65
N TYR A 51 -6.45 13.17 -2.57
CA TYR A 51 -6.64 13.96 -1.36
C TYR A 51 -7.69 15.05 -1.62
N PRO A 52 -9.00 14.70 -1.56
CA PRO A 52 -10.07 15.59 -2.03
C PRO A 52 -10.11 16.93 -1.33
N HIS A 53 -9.90 16.97 -0.03
CA HIS A 53 -9.93 18.23 0.72
C HIS A 53 -8.76 19.16 0.40
N LEU A 54 -7.66 18.63 -0.14
CA LEU A 54 -6.51 19.41 -0.57
C LEU A 54 -6.55 19.77 -2.05
N ASP A 55 -7.53 19.25 -2.79
CA ASP A 55 -7.63 19.35 -4.25
C ASP A 55 -6.38 18.84 -4.97
N ILE A 56 -5.79 17.76 -4.44
CA ILE A 56 -4.55 17.19 -4.97
C ILE A 56 -4.75 15.70 -5.29
N ALA A 57 -4.25 15.29 -6.46
CA ALA A 57 -3.86 13.94 -6.76
C ALA A 57 -2.35 13.87 -6.98
N ASP A 58 -1.69 12.86 -6.43
CA ASP A 58 -0.26 12.63 -6.62
C ASP A 58 0.05 11.21 -7.08
N ALA A 59 1.16 11.03 -7.78
CA ALA A 59 1.68 9.73 -8.13
C ALA A 59 3.20 9.71 -8.07
N HIS A 60 3.73 8.56 -7.76
CA HIS A 60 5.14 8.31 -7.63
C HIS A 60 5.50 6.96 -8.21
N PHE A 61 6.56 6.90 -9.00
CA PHE A 61 7.20 5.66 -9.41
C PHE A 61 8.68 5.70 -9.03
N SER A 62 9.19 4.60 -8.51
CA SER A 62 10.60 4.43 -8.20
C SER A 62 11.07 3.05 -8.63
N PHE A 63 12.25 3.00 -9.23
CA PHE A 63 12.92 1.76 -9.59
C PHE A 63 14.37 1.80 -9.11
N ILE A 64 14.85 0.72 -8.53
CA ILE A 64 16.23 0.56 -8.06
C ILE A 64 16.89 -0.54 -8.87
N ARG A 65 18.05 -0.21 -9.43
CA ARG A 65 18.95 -1.15 -10.12
C ARG A 65 20.37 -0.92 -9.63
N GLY A 66 20.97 -1.94 -9.01
CA GLY A 66 22.28 -1.79 -8.40
C GLY A 66 22.27 -0.64 -7.38
N ASP A 67 23.17 0.32 -7.56
CA ASP A 67 23.31 1.49 -6.69
C ASP A 67 22.54 2.72 -7.20
N THR A 68 21.75 2.58 -8.26
CA THR A 68 21.02 3.70 -8.86
C THR A 68 19.53 3.58 -8.59
N GLN A 69 18.93 4.69 -8.16
CA GLN A 69 17.49 4.84 -8.01
C GLN A 69 16.97 5.85 -9.03
N TYR A 70 16.00 5.42 -9.84
CA TYR A 70 15.23 6.25 -10.76
C TYR A 70 13.93 6.61 -10.07
N CYS A 71 13.56 7.90 -10.12
CA CYS A 71 12.35 8.39 -9.46
C CYS A 71 11.56 9.29 -10.41
N LEU A 72 10.26 9.08 -10.48
CA LEU A 72 9.32 9.92 -11.19
C LEU A 72 8.23 10.36 -10.23
N HIS A 73 7.98 11.67 -10.13
CA HIS A 73 6.96 12.25 -9.28
C HIS A 73 6.04 13.13 -10.11
N ALA A 74 4.74 13.02 -9.87
CA ALA A 74 3.76 13.88 -10.50
C ALA A 74 2.68 14.28 -9.50
N SER A 75 2.12 15.47 -9.66
CA SER A 75 0.94 15.93 -8.96
C SER A 75 0.09 16.81 -9.84
N CYS A 76 -1.20 16.86 -9.59
CA CYS A 76 -2.13 17.74 -10.27
C CYS A 76 -3.29 18.12 -9.35
N GLU A 77 -4.03 19.17 -9.74
CA GLU A 77 -5.35 19.41 -9.19
C GLU A 77 -6.29 18.26 -9.57
N MET A 78 -7.20 17.92 -8.66
CA MET A 78 -8.17 16.86 -8.90
C MET A 78 -9.23 17.34 -9.90
N GLY A 79 -9.55 16.48 -10.83
CA GLY A 79 -10.72 16.66 -11.70
C GLY A 79 -12.01 16.21 -11.04
N MET A 80 -13.09 16.24 -11.83
CA MET A 80 -14.42 15.78 -11.39
C MET A 80 -14.67 14.29 -11.64
N GLU A 81 -13.82 13.65 -12.45
CA GLU A 81 -14.03 12.28 -12.86
C GLU A 81 -13.39 11.29 -11.88
N ARG A 82 -14.23 10.57 -11.15
CA ARG A 82 -13.78 9.58 -10.15
C ARG A 82 -12.93 8.45 -10.71
N MET A 83 -13.17 8.09 -11.96
CA MET A 83 -12.50 6.95 -12.59
C MET A 83 -11.20 7.34 -13.29
N ALA A 84 -10.84 8.63 -13.32
CA ALA A 84 -9.59 9.11 -13.89
C ALA A 84 -8.42 8.84 -12.95
N MET A 85 -7.92 7.61 -12.97
CA MET A 85 -6.77 7.18 -12.16
C MET A 85 -5.46 7.48 -12.91
N ARG A 86 -5.23 8.76 -13.23
CA ARG A 86 -4.04 9.25 -13.93
C ARG A 86 -3.54 10.53 -13.30
N VAL A 87 -2.24 10.60 -13.05
CA VAL A 87 -1.55 11.78 -12.54
C VAL A 87 -0.26 11.97 -13.36
N GLY A 88 -0.24 12.98 -14.21
CA GLY A 88 0.87 13.18 -15.14
C GLY A 88 1.09 11.95 -16.04
N PRO A 89 2.32 11.41 -16.09
CA PRO A 89 2.64 10.23 -16.90
C PRO A 89 2.25 8.90 -16.25
N ILE A 90 1.80 8.89 -14.99
CA ILE A 90 1.49 7.67 -14.24
C ILE A 90 -0.01 7.43 -14.24
N SER A 91 -0.43 6.22 -14.62
CA SER A 91 -1.84 5.80 -14.54
C SER A 91 -2.00 4.35 -14.07
N ILE A 92 -3.18 4.08 -13.52
CA ILE A 92 -3.58 2.75 -13.04
C ILE A 92 -4.85 2.35 -13.80
N GLU A 93 -4.84 1.17 -14.40
CA GLU A 93 -5.99 0.57 -15.09
C GLU A 93 -6.44 -0.69 -14.33
N ILE A 94 -7.69 -0.73 -13.91
CA ILE A 94 -8.28 -1.91 -13.28
C ILE A 94 -8.78 -2.83 -14.39
N VAL A 95 -7.98 -3.84 -14.73
CA VAL A 95 -8.31 -4.81 -15.78
C VAL A 95 -9.34 -5.82 -15.26
N GLU A 96 -9.12 -6.30 -14.03
CA GLU A 96 -10.02 -7.21 -13.33
C GLU A 96 -10.01 -6.86 -11.85
N PRO A 97 -11.12 -6.31 -11.30
CA PRO A 97 -11.18 -5.88 -9.92
C PRO A 97 -10.79 -6.98 -8.93
N LEU A 98 -9.98 -6.61 -7.94
CA LEU A 98 -9.38 -7.45 -6.90
C LEU A 98 -8.41 -8.53 -7.41
N ASN A 99 -8.11 -8.56 -8.72
CA ASN A 99 -7.24 -9.58 -9.30
C ASN A 99 -6.14 -8.98 -10.18
N ARG A 100 -6.48 -8.26 -11.26
CA ARG A 100 -5.49 -7.84 -12.27
C ARG A 100 -5.53 -6.34 -12.52
N ILE A 101 -4.37 -5.72 -12.37
CA ILE A 101 -4.21 -4.27 -12.46
C ILE A 101 -3.00 -3.95 -13.31
N LYS A 102 -3.14 -3.00 -14.23
CA LYS A 102 -2.07 -2.51 -15.06
C LYS A 102 -1.59 -1.15 -14.55
N LEU A 103 -0.29 -1.01 -14.42
CA LEU A 103 0.42 0.21 -14.09
C LEU A 103 1.09 0.70 -15.37
N ILE A 104 0.82 1.94 -15.75
CA ILE A 104 1.33 2.54 -16.96
C ILE A 104 2.14 3.77 -16.58
N ILE A 105 3.37 3.81 -17.04
CA ILE A 105 4.28 4.95 -16.91
C ILE A 105 4.61 5.39 -18.33
N GLU A 106 3.98 6.46 -18.80
CA GLU A 106 4.35 7.07 -20.06
C GLU A 106 5.76 7.67 -19.95
N GLU A 107 6.48 7.69 -21.07
CA GLU A 107 7.86 8.21 -21.08
C GLU A 107 7.91 9.61 -20.47
N SER A 108 8.74 9.75 -19.43
CA SER A 108 9.05 11.02 -18.79
C SER A 108 10.39 10.89 -18.06
N ASP A 109 11.26 11.87 -18.25
CA ASP A 109 12.58 11.95 -17.61
C ASP A 109 13.40 10.66 -17.75
N GLY A 110 13.33 10.01 -18.93
CA GLY A 110 14.06 8.78 -19.24
C GLY A 110 13.46 7.52 -18.61
N VAL A 111 12.24 7.59 -18.04
CA VAL A 111 11.57 6.46 -17.42
C VAL A 111 10.26 6.18 -18.14
N ALA A 112 10.03 4.93 -18.55
CA ALA A 112 8.75 4.45 -19.05
C ALA A 112 8.48 3.02 -18.55
N GLY A 113 7.23 2.57 -18.62
CA GLY A 113 6.91 1.20 -18.25
C GLY A 113 5.45 0.83 -18.43
N GLU A 114 5.24 -0.46 -18.59
CA GLU A 114 3.93 -1.09 -18.50
C GLU A 114 4.06 -2.36 -17.67
N ILE A 115 3.45 -2.38 -16.51
CA ILE A 115 3.60 -3.42 -15.51
C ILE A 115 2.22 -3.95 -15.14
N THR A 116 2.01 -5.24 -15.24
CA THR A 116 0.77 -5.89 -14.85
C THR A 116 0.97 -6.63 -13.54
N PHE A 117 0.17 -6.27 -12.54
CA PHE A 117 -0.01 -7.02 -11.31
C PHE A 117 -1.09 -8.06 -11.49
N THR A 118 -0.84 -9.29 -11.03
CA THR A 118 -1.86 -10.34 -10.89
C THR A 118 -1.82 -10.89 -9.48
N GLY A 119 -2.96 -10.81 -8.78
CA GLY A 119 -3.10 -11.34 -7.42
C GLY A 119 -2.87 -12.85 -7.36
N ARG A 120 -2.21 -13.32 -6.31
CA ARG A 120 -2.02 -14.76 -6.06
C ARG A 120 -3.24 -15.42 -5.43
N ALA A 121 -4.01 -14.63 -4.68
CA ALA A 121 -5.24 -15.04 -4.02
C ALA A 121 -6.11 -13.80 -3.75
N PHE A 122 -7.29 -13.99 -3.17
CA PHE A 122 -8.14 -12.89 -2.77
C PHE A 122 -7.42 -11.96 -1.78
N PRO A 123 -7.63 -10.62 -1.84
CA PRO A 123 -6.98 -9.68 -0.93
C PRO A 123 -7.28 -9.96 0.54
N ILE A 124 -6.31 -9.68 1.38
CA ILE A 124 -6.44 -9.74 2.84
C ILE A 124 -6.96 -8.39 3.32
N GLU A 125 -8.17 -8.36 3.89
CA GLU A 125 -8.66 -7.19 4.60
C GLU A 125 -7.94 -7.09 5.95
N GLU A 126 -7.26 -5.96 6.18
CA GLU A 126 -6.65 -5.68 7.48
C GLU A 126 -7.73 -5.21 8.48
N PRO A 127 -7.55 -5.43 9.79
CA PRO A 127 -8.45 -4.85 10.78
C PRO A 127 -8.49 -3.34 10.63
N ARG A 128 -9.69 -2.76 10.72
CA ARG A 128 -9.86 -1.30 10.58
C ARG A 128 -8.95 -0.56 11.56
N PHE A 129 -8.22 0.39 11.04
CA PHE A 129 -7.33 1.25 11.80
C PHE A 129 -8.15 2.37 12.42
N THR A 130 -8.53 2.22 13.68
CA THR A 130 -9.26 3.26 14.42
C THR A 130 -8.44 3.68 15.62
N HIS A 131 -8.00 4.93 15.64
CA HIS A 131 -7.28 5.53 16.76
C HIS A 131 -7.85 6.91 17.07
N ARG A 132 -8.23 7.11 18.33
CA ARG A 132 -8.82 8.38 18.79
C ARG A 132 -7.89 9.11 19.74
N ILE A 133 -7.92 10.44 19.63
CA ILE A 133 -7.32 11.37 20.59
C ILE A 133 -8.45 12.20 21.14
N GLY A 134 -8.88 11.92 22.36
CA GLY A 134 -10.12 12.47 22.90
C GLY A 134 -11.32 12.12 22.01
N PRO A 135 -12.19 13.07 21.68
CA PRO A 135 -13.37 12.84 20.84
C PRO A 135 -13.04 12.69 19.33
N ARG A 136 -11.87 13.11 18.89
CA ARG A 136 -11.48 13.16 17.48
C ARG A 136 -10.89 11.84 17.00
N ALA A 137 -11.34 11.34 15.87
CA ALA A 137 -10.68 10.25 15.16
C ALA A 137 -9.39 10.79 14.53
N PHE A 138 -8.25 10.34 15.03
CA PHE A 138 -6.93 10.65 14.48
C PHE A 138 -6.59 9.76 13.30
N MET A 139 -6.97 8.49 13.39
CA MET A 139 -6.97 7.52 12.29
C MET A 139 -8.32 6.82 12.28
N ASP A 140 -8.91 6.70 11.10
CA ASP A 140 -10.08 5.89 10.84
C ASP A 140 -10.10 5.51 9.36
N TYR A 141 -9.41 4.42 9.02
CA TYR A 141 -9.27 3.99 7.64
C TYR A 141 -9.31 2.47 7.49
N THR A 142 -9.73 2.05 6.33
CA THR A 142 -9.71 0.65 5.88
C THR A 142 -8.46 0.43 5.02
N ARG A 143 -7.94 -0.79 5.07
CA ARG A 143 -6.80 -1.20 4.25
C ARG A 143 -6.92 -2.65 3.85
N MET A 144 -6.52 -2.95 2.64
CA MET A 144 -6.30 -4.30 2.17
C MET A 144 -4.87 -4.47 1.67
N THR A 145 -4.34 -5.68 1.82
CA THR A 145 -3.04 -6.12 1.29
C THR A 145 -3.24 -7.34 0.41
N GLN A 146 -2.58 -7.38 -0.74
CA GLN A 146 -2.63 -8.54 -1.63
C GLN A 146 -1.24 -8.83 -2.18
N ASN A 147 -0.76 -10.04 -1.99
CA ASN A 147 0.45 -10.53 -2.63
C ASN A 147 0.15 -10.90 -4.09
N GLY A 148 1.10 -10.66 -4.98
CA GLY A 148 0.93 -10.88 -6.41
C GLY A 148 2.22 -11.15 -7.15
N ARG A 149 2.06 -11.39 -8.45
CA ARG A 149 3.14 -11.52 -9.42
C ARG A 149 3.08 -10.35 -10.40
N TYR A 150 4.23 -10.01 -10.93
CA TYR A 150 4.37 -8.92 -11.88
C TYR A 150 4.95 -9.42 -13.18
N GLU A 151 4.44 -8.87 -14.28
CA GLU A 151 4.94 -9.05 -15.64
C GLU A 151 4.86 -7.71 -16.39
N GLY A 152 5.59 -7.61 -17.48
CA GLY A 152 5.62 -6.40 -18.29
C GLY A 152 7.04 -5.95 -18.59
N TRP A 153 7.25 -4.65 -18.67
CA TRP A 153 8.54 -4.07 -18.99
C TRP A 153 8.74 -2.70 -18.31
N ILE A 154 9.99 -2.35 -18.12
CA ILE A 154 10.45 -1.01 -17.69
C ILE A 154 11.50 -0.56 -18.69
N GLU A 155 11.50 0.71 -19.04
CA GLU A 155 12.50 1.36 -19.89
C GLU A 155 13.18 2.46 -19.10
N LEU A 156 14.51 2.46 -19.13
CA LEU A 156 15.35 3.45 -18.46
C LEU A 156 16.35 3.98 -19.48
N ASP A 157 16.36 5.30 -19.67
CA ASP A 157 17.25 5.98 -20.62
C ASP A 157 17.21 5.36 -22.04
N GLY A 158 16.02 4.99 -22.50
CA GLY A 158 15.79 4.36 -23.80
C GLY A 158 16.13 2.86 -23.88
N VAL A 159 16.56 2.26 -22.78
CA VAL A 159 16.84 0.81 -22.71
C VAL A 159 15.66 0.08 -22.06
N ARG A 160 14.92 -0.69 -22.88
CA ARG A 160 13.77 -1.45 -22.44
C ARG A 160 14.16 -2.85 -21.97
N GLU A 161 13.70 -3.20 -20.80
CA GLU A 161 13.89 -4.53 -20.21
C GLU A 161 12.57 -5.14 -19.77
N LYS A 162 12.45 -6.43 -19.93
CA LYS A 162 11.29 -7.17 -19.39
C LYS A 162 11.44 -7.32 -17.88
N ILE A 163 10.32 -7.27 -17.19
CA ILE A 163 10.23 -7.68 -15.79
C ILE A 163 10.71 -9.14 -15.69
N ALA A 164 11.64 -9.41 -14.79
CA ALA A 164 12.23 -10.74 -14.62
C ALA A 164 11.15 -11.80 -14.30
N PRO A 165 11.16 -12.96 -14.95
CA PRO A 165 10.23 -14.04 -14.61
C PRO A 165 10.30 -14.39 -13.13
N GLY A 166 9.14 -14.56 -12.48
CA GLY A 166 9.05 -14.84 -11.05
C GLY A 166 9.09 -13.61 -10.16
N THR A 167 9.13 -12.40 -10.72
CA THR A 167 8.99 -11.17 -9.94
C THR A 167 7.69 -11.21 -9.16
N CYS A 168 7.81 -11.10 -7.85
CA CYS A 168 6.71 -11.06 -6.90
C CYS A 168 6.68 -9.71 -6.18
N GLY A 169 5.60 -9.46 -5.48
CA GLY A 169 5.49 -8.31 -4.61
C GLY A 169 4.11 -8.20 -4.00
N THR A 170 3.73 -6.98 -3.71
CA THR A 170 2.51 -6.72 -2.95
C THR A 170 1.84 -5.47 -3.50
N ARG A 171 0.53 -5.42 -3.39
CA ARG A 171 -0.20 -4.16 -3.44
C ARG A 171 -0.94 -3.90 -2.15
N ASP A 172 -1.10 -2.65 -1.79
CA ASP A 172 -2.10 -2.23 -0.83
C ASP A 172 -3.06 -1.20 -1.44
N ARG A 173 -4.20 -1.14 -0.87
CA ARG A 173 -5.25 -0.20 -1.14
C ARG A 173 -5.78 0.28 0.20
N SER A 174 -5.81 1.59 0.43
CA SER A 174 -6.29 2.14 1.69
C SER A 174 -7.03 3.45 1.49
N TRP A 175 -8.09 3.65 2.28
CA TRP A 175 -8.94 4.84 2.23
C TRP A 175 -9.55 5.16 3.58
N GLY A 176 -9.72 6.44 3.84
CA GLY A 176 -10.26 6.94 5.10
C GLY A 176 -9.48 8.14 5.63
N VAL A 177 -9.44 8.29 6.93
CA VAL A 177 -8.83 9.43 7.60
C VAL A 177 -7.54 9.03 8.29
N ARG A 178 -6.45 9.73 7.98
CA ARG A 178 -5.18 9.69 8.73
C ARG A 178 -4.40 10.97 8.44
N PRO A 179 -3.43 11.38 9.28
CA PRO A 179 -2.61 12.55 8.99
C PRO A 179 -1.95 12.46 7.62
N ILE A 180 -2.18 13.48 6.79
CA ILE A 180 -1.63 13.62 5.44
C ILE A 180 -1.12 15.06 5.23
N GLY A 181 -0.10 15.21 4.38
CA GLY A 181 0.45 16.49 3.99
C GLY A 181 0.95 17.33 5.17
N ALA A 182 0.76 18.64 5.08
CA ALA A 182 1.15 19.59 6.11
C ALA A 182 0.36 19.40 7.40
N ARG A 183 0.94 19.83 8.52
CA ARG A 183 0.28 19.81 9.83
C ARG A 183 -1.06 20.54 9.77
N ASP A 184 -2.07 19.99 10.44
CA ASP A 184 -3.37 20.64 10.61
C ASP A 184 -3.19 22.05 11.22
N PRO A 185 -3.71 23.12 10.60
CA PRO A 185 -3.59 24.48 11.13
C PRO A 185 -4.37 24.67 12.45
N GLN A 186 -5.30 23.78 12.74
CA GLN A 186 -6.03 23.73 14.00
C GLN A 186 -5.80 22.40 14.72
N PRO A 187 -4.57 22.13 15.19
CA PRO A 187 -4.29 20.89 15.89
C PRO A 187 -5.08 20.82 17.19
N MET A 188 -5.32 19.62 17.67
CA MET A 188 -5.93 19.42 18.97
C MET A 188 -5.05 20.03 20.08
N PRO A 189 -5.61 20.82 20.99
CA PRO A 189 -4.83 21.43 22.07
C PRO A 189 -4.20 20.36 22.97
N GLY A 190 -2.93 20.56 23.31
CA GLY A 190 -2.26 19.86 24.41
C GLY A 190 -1.95 18.38 24.21
N THR A 191 -2.22 17.79 23.04
CA THR A 191 -1.95 16.37 22.83
C THR A 191 -0.77 16.20 21.88
N PRO A 192 0.35 15.64 22.34
CA PRO A 192 1.44 15.28 21.44
C PRO A 192 0.96 14.20 20.46
N MET A 193 1.51 14.20 19.25
CA MET A 193 1.32 13.14 18.29
C MET A 193 1.64 11.80 18.99
N PRO A 194 0.74 10.81 19.01
CA PRO A 194 1.06 9.56 19.66
C PRO A 194 2.22 8.90 18.90
N ALA A 195 3.25 8.50 19.63
CA ALA A 195 4.25 7.63 19.06
C ALA A 195 3.61 6.26 18.81
N PHE A 196 3.86 5.69 17.67
CA PHE A 196 3.43 4.32 17.39
C PHE A 196 4.52 3.58 16.63
N PHE A 197 4.57 2.29 16.81
CA PHE A 197 5.38 1.36 16.03
C PHE A 197 4.46 0.65 15.04
N TRP A 198 4.90 0.56 13.79
CA TRP A 198 4.18 -0.16 12.75
C TRP A 198 5.12 -1.11 12.01
N GLN A 199 4.76 -2.37 11.98
CA GLN A 199 5.39 -3.41 11.18
C GLN A 199 4.39 -3.93 10.16
N TRP A 200 4.80 -3.97 8.91
CA TRP A 200 4.01 -4.50 7.80
C TRP A 200 4.88 -5.46 7.00
N THR A 201 4.51 -6.73 6.99
CA THR A 201 5.36 -7.81 6.51
C THR A 201 4.57 -8.75 5.60
N PRO A 202 4.35 -8.39 4.33
CA PRO A 202 3.89 -9.31 3.31
C PRO A 202 5.07 -10.17 2.83
N ILE A 203 4.86 -11.49 2.75
CA ILE A 203 5.90 -12.46 2.35
C ILE A 203 5.35 -13.32 1.24
N ASN A 204 6.09 -13.42 0.12
CA ASN A 204 5.80 -14.34 -0.97
C ASN A 204 6.65 -15.61 -0.83
N LEU A 205 6.01 -16.77 -0.71
CA LEU A 205 6.64 -18.09 -0.69
C LEU A 205 6.21 -18.89 -1.93
N GLY A 206 6.69 -20.10 -2.10
CA GLY A 206 6.42 -20.94 -3.27
C GLY A 206 4.97 -20.90 -3.75
N ASN A 207 4.06 -21.65 -3.08
CA ASN A 207 2.63 -21.74 -3.42
C ASN A 207 1.72 -21.01 -2.41
N ARG A 208 2.28 -20.15 -1.56
CA ARG A 208 1.52 -19.41 -0.55
C ARG A 208 2.12 -18.04 -0.29
N SER A 209 1.31 -17.20 0.32
CA SER A 209 1.73 -15.92 0.88
C SER A 209 1.49 -15.91 2.38
N LEU A 210 2.35 -15.21 3.11
CA LEU A 210 2.13 -14.87 4.51
C LEU A 210 2.00 -13.37 4.63
N PHE A 211 1.16 -12.94 5.53
CA PHE A 211 1.02 -11.54 5.87
C PHE A 211 1.02 -11.41 7.39
N PHE A 212 1.77 -10.45 7.89
CA PHE A 212 1.70 -10.05 9.28
C PHE A 212 1.85 -8.55 9.41
N HIS A 213 0.98 -7.95 10.19
CA HIS A 213 1.18 -6.60 10.64
C HIS A 213 0.98 -6.46 12.14
N LEU A 214 1.64 -5.47 12.71
CA LEU A 214 1.55 -5.08 14.09
C LEU A 214 1.57 -3.55 14.16
N ASN A 215 0.59 -2.97 14.84
CA ASN A 215 0.67 -1.60 15.33
C ASN A 215 0.71 -1.63 16.86
N ALA A 216 1.69 -0.97 17.42
CA ALA A 216 1.87 -0.85 18.85
C ALA A 216 2.02 0.63 19.26
N ASP A 217 1.64 0.95 20.48
CA ASP A 217 1.84 2.27 21.07
C ASP A 217 3.30 2.51 21.51
N SER A 218 3.56 3.63 22.17
CA SER A 218 4.90 4.00 22.66
C SER A 218 5.46 3.06 23.70
N GLU A 219 4.62 2.24 24.35
CA GLU A 219 5.01 1.25 25.35
C GLU A 219 5.18 -0.15 24.74
N GLY A 220 4.94 -0.29 23.42
CA GLY A 220 5.02 -1.54 22.70
C GLY A 220 3.77 -2.41 22.83
N LYS A 221 2.66 -1.87 23.37
CA LYS A 221 1.40 -2.60 23.49
C LYS A 221 0.68 -2.63 22.13
N PRO A 222 0.40 -3.83 21.58
CA PRO A 222 -0.35 -3.94 20.34
C PRO A 222 -1.77 -3.42 20.46
N TRP A 223 -2.23 -2.66 19.46
CA TRP A 223 -3.61 -2.17 19.37
C TRP A 223 -4.30 -2.53 18.04
N ASN A 224 -3.55 -2.92 17.03
CA ASN A 224 -4.07 -3.42 15.76
C ASN A 224 -3.05 -4.42 15.19
N THR A 225 -3.48 -5.66 15.03
CA THR A 225 -2.58 -6.73 14.58
C THR A 225 -3.35 -7.80 13.81
N LYS A 226 -2.74 -8.37 12.79
CA LYS A 226 -3.28 -9.52 12.04
C LYS A 226 -2.15 -10.32 11.42
N GLY A 227 -2.25 -11.63 11.51
CA GLY A 227 -1.46 -12.58 10.75
C GLY A 227 -2.36 -13.45 9.89
N VAL A 228 -1.94 -13.74 8.66
CA VAL A 228 -2.70 -14.58 7.72
C VAL A 228 -1.75 -15.40 6.86
N SER A 229 -2.09 -16.67 6.65
CA SER A 229 -1.52 -17.51 5.60
C SER A 229 -2.56 -17.72 4.50
N VAL A 230 -2.14 -17.59 3.25
CA VAL A 230 -3.01 -17.71 2.08
C VAL A 230 -2.33 -18.60 1.05
N THR A 231 -2.97 -19.67 0.62
CA THR A 231 -2.51 -20.49 -0.52
C THR A 231 -2.92 -19.82 -1.82
N ASP A 232 -2.13 -20.00 -2.87
CA ASP A 232 -2.44 -19.46 -4.21
C ASP A 232 -3.82 -19.93 -4.69
N GLY A 233 -4.59 -19.01 -5.27
CA GLY A 233 -5.90 -19.27 -5.84
C GLY A 233 -7.06 -19.42 -4.84
N VAL A 234 -6.82 -19.30 -3.53
CA VAL A 234 -7.93 -19.39 -2.58
C VAL A 234 -8.68 -18.06 -2.44
N GLU A 235 -9.98 -18.21 -2.26
CA GLU A 235 -10.88 -17.12 -1.87
C GLU A 235 -10.76 -16.83 -0.37
N THR A 236 -11.63 -15.99 0.12
CA THR A 236 -11.65 -15.52 1.51
C THR A 236 -11.66 -16.64 2.54
N GLU A 237 -12.48 -17.66 2.33
CA GLU A 237 -12.66 -18.78 3.25
C GLU A 237 -11.41 -19.64 3.40
N GLY A 238 -10.49 -19.56 2.43
CA GLY A 238 -9.20 -20.24 2.47
C GLY A 238 -8.08 -19.46 3.19
N GLN A 239 -8.37 -18.29 3.73
CA GLN A 239 -7.42 -17.50 4.51
C GLN A 239 -7.32 -18.06 5.94
N VAL A 240 -6.13 -18.51 6.33
CA VAL A 240 -5.87 -19.09 7.64
C VAL A 240 -5.29 -18.04 8.57
N ALA A 241 -5.96 -17.78 9.68
CA ALA A 241 -5.48 -16.86 10.71
C ALA A 241 -4.18 -17.36 11.37
N LEU A 242 -3.25 -16.44 11.60
CA LEU A 242 -2.00 -16.69 12.31
C LEU A 242 -1.88 -15.71 13.48
N SER A 243 -1.33 -16.19 14.59
CA SER A 243 -0.75 -15.34 15.62
C SER A 243 0.71 -15.06 15.32
N GLY A 244 1.23 -13.92 15.79
CA GLY A 244 2.62 -13.55 15.54
C GLY A 244 3.30 -12.90 16.72
N THR A 245 4.57 -13.20 16.91
CA THR A 245 5.45 -12.52 17.87
C THR A 245 6.65 -11.96 17.12
N LEU A 246 6.85 -10.65 17.23
CA LEU A 246 7.99 -9.94 16.64
C LEU A 246 9.01 -9.61 17.72
N LYS A 247 10.25 -10.04 17.49
CA LYS A 247 11.43 -9.60 18.24
C LYS A 247 12.28 -8.76 17.31
N THR A 248 12.34 -7.47 17.53
CA THR A 248 13.16 -6.56 16.74
C THR A 248 14.13 -5.79 17.63
N GLN A 249 15.28 -5.47 17.06
CA GLN A 249 16.27 -4.60 17.67
C GLN A 249 16.61 -3.51 16.66
N LEU A 250 16.97 -2.35 17.14
CA LEU A 250 17.49 -1.27 16.31
C LEU A 250 19.01 -1.24 16.41
N GLN A 251 19.67 -0.89 15.31
CA GLN A 251 21.09 -0.60 15.34
C GLN A 251 21.31 0.64 16.23
N ALA A 252 22.28 0.55 17.13
CA ALA A 252 22.53 1.60 18.10
C ALA A 252 22.70 2.99 17.44
N GLY A 253 21.99 3.97 17.97
CA GLY A 253 21.99 5.35 17.46
C GLY A 253 21.21 5.58 16.15
N THR A 254 20.49 4.58 15.65
CA THR A 254 19.73 4.67 14.40
C THR A 254 18.28 4.22 14.58
N ARG A 255 17.46 4.40 13.53
CA ARG A 255 16.13 3.76 13.40
C ARG A 255 16.16 2.55 12.46
N TRP A 256 17.34 2.09 12.05
CA TRP A 256 17.47 0.94 11.19
C TRP A 256 17.31 -0.36 12.00
N PRO A 257 16.48 -1.29 11.53
CA PRO A 257 16.35 -2.57 12.20
C PRO A 257 17.66 -3.36 12.06
N ALA A 258 18.08 -3.95 13.16
CA ALA A 258 19.02 -5.07 13.18
C ALA A 258 18.26 -6.35 12.76
N PRO A 259 18.96 -7.50 12.59
CA PRO A 259 18.29 -8.76 12.32
C PRO A 259 17.15 -8.99 13.31
N SER A 260 15.94 -9.17 12.78
CA SER A 260 14.71 -9.31 13.55
C SER A 260 14.13 -10.70 13.35
N GLN A 261 13.41 -11.21 14.34
CA GLN A 261 12.74 -12.49 14.27
C GLN A 261 11.24 -12.32 14.36
N LEU A 262 10.52 -12.80 13.35
CA LEU A 262 9.07 -12.93 13.35
C LEU A 262 8.73 -14.42 13.45
N VAL A 263 8.01 -14.79 14.50
CA VAL A 263 7.48 -16.14 14.68
C VAL A 263 5.97 -16.08 14.43
N LEU A 264 5.51 -16.86 13.45
CA LEU A 264 4.09 -16.99 13.12
C LEU A 264 3.62 -18.40 13.51
N SER A 265 2.47 -18.49 14.16
CA SER A 265 1.86 -19.75 14.59
C SER A 265 0.41 -19.79 14.12
N GLY A 266 0.01 -20.88 13.46
CA GLY A 266 -1.38 -21.19 13.20
C GLY A 266 -2.03 -21.81 14.44
N GLU A 267 -3.33 -21.64 14.59
CA GLU A 267 -4.08 -22.51 15.49
C GLU A 267 -4.01 -23.93 14.90
N SER A 268 -3.27 -24.80 15.57
CA SER A 268 -3.32 -26.24 15.28
C SER A 268 -4.70 -26.74 15.69
N GLY A 269 -5.57 -26.94 14.68
CA GLY A 269 -6.74 -27.77 14.84
C GLY A 269 -6.35 -29.23 15.06
#